data_cce2741f3e8b2d1dbefbbdd6f272263d
#
_entry.id   cce2741f3e8b2d1dbefbbdd6f272263d
#
_cell.length_a   1.000
_cell.length_b   1.000
_cell.length_c   1.000
_cell.angle_alpha   90.00
_cell.angle_beta   90.00
_cell.angle_gamma   90.00
#
_symmetry.space_group_name_H-M   'P 1'
#
loop_
_entity.id
_entity.type
_entity.pdbx_description
1 polymer ?
#
loop_
_entity_poly.entity_id
_entity_poly.type
_entity_poly.pdbx_seq_one_letter_code
_entity_poly.pdbx_strand_id
1 'polypeptide(L)'
;MTVMAFSVVLLSICGSYVFYAVFLTYSPSSISDDLLPAPAEVAWMTVTMLAALLLAAVIAIRLARRILTPLNSVADSLHRMAEGDLSARAVADDLSMGEATRLVADFNNMAERLDGMARERAFWNAAIAHELRTPVTVLRGRLQGLAEGVFEPTPAMFAGLLIHMEGLSRLVEDLRVLGLDESGRLELRLEQCDLAAEIAALINAFEPNLRAAGFVLAQDLDGGEVVCDPMRIRQALSALLDNAIHHAEPGALQVRLRLEDERIRLQVEDKGPGIPTDLMECVFDAFRRGAKPRLGGGSGLGLAVVRAIARAHGGEAACRASDSQGTIFELTWPA
;
A
#
# COMPACT_ATOMS: atom_id res chain seq x y z
N MET A 1 -8.03 23.26 -35.54
CA MET A 1 -8.93 23.77 -36.59
C MET A 1 -8.49 25.16 -37.07
N THR A 2 -8.38 26.17 -36.19
CA THR A 2 -8.02 27.54 -36.55
C THR A 2 -6.65 27.67 -37.27
N VAL A 3 -5.61 27.01 -36.75
CA VAL A 3 -4.26 27.01 -37.35
C VAL A 3 -4.25 26.36 -38.75
N MET A 4 -5.02 25.29 -38.95
CA MET A 4 -5.15 24.61 -40.23
C MET A 4 -5.86 25.49 -41.27
N ALA A 5 -6.97 26.11 -40.89
CA ALA A 5 -7.68 27.04 -41.75
C ALA A 5 -6.80 28.25 -42.14
N PHE A 6 -6.10 28.81 -41.15
CA PHE A 6 -5.17 29.93 -41.35
C PHE A 6 -4.02 29.56 -42.33
N SER A 7 -3.40 28.38 -42.14
CA SER A 7 -2.31 27.91 -43.03
C SER A 7 -2.74 27.72 -44.47
N VAL A 8 -3.96 27.15 -44.67
CA VAL A 8 -4.53 26.96 -46.04
C VAL A 8 -4.84 28.29 -46.70
N VAL A 9 -5.46 29.22 -45.96
CA VAL A 9 -5.76 30.57 -46.45
C VAL A 9 -4.48 31.34 -46.78
N LEU A 10 -3.49 31.28 -45.89
CA LEU A 10 -2.21 31.95 -46.10
C LEU A 10 -1.48 31.39 -47.33
N LEU A 11 -1.46 30.06 -47.50
CA LEU A 11 -0.88 29.41 -48.70
C LEU A 11 -1.56 29.86 -49.97
N SER A 12 -2.91 29.94 -49.96
CA SER A 12 -3.69 30.39 -51.12
C SER A 12 -3.43 31.86 -51.46
N ILE A 13 -3.41 32.75 -50.47
CA ILE A 13 -3.15 34.18 -50.68
C ILE A 13 -1.71 34.40 -51.18
N CYS A 14 -0.71 33.85 -50.47
CA CYS A 14 0.69 33.98 -50.87
C CYS A 14 0.97 33.37 -52.25
N GLY A 15 0.39 32.21 -52.53
CA GLY A 15 0.51 31.54 -53.80
C GLY A 15 -0.08 32.38 -54.94
N SER A 16 -1.28 32.94 -54.77
CA SER A 16 -1.90 33.83 -55.73
C SER A 16 -1.09 35.09 -55.96
N TYR A 17 -0.57 35.70 -54.89
CA TYR A 17 0.28 36.89 -55.01
C TYR A 17 1.55 36.63 -55.81
N VAL A 18 2.24 35.53 -55.54
CA VAL A 18 3.44 35.09 -56.28
C VAL A 18 3.11 34.84 -57.74
N PHE A 19 1.99 34.17 -58.06
CA PHE A 19 1.55 33.91 -59.41
C PHE A 19 1.37 35.24 -60.19
N TYR A 20 0.58 36.15 -59.68
CA TYR A 20 0.34 37.42 -60.35
C TYR A 20 1.61 38.27 -60.46
N ALA A 21 2.49 38.32 -59.45
CA ALA A 21 3.75 39.04 -59.51
C ALA A 21 4.69 38.51 -60.59
N VAL A 22 4.82 37.20 -60.72
CA VAL A 22 5.69 36.54 -61.72
C VAL A 22 5.12 36.71 -63.13
N PHE A 23 3.81 36.39 -63.33
CA PHE A 23 3.17 36.42 -64.67
C PHE A 23 2.98 37.82 -65.20
N LEU A 24 2.70 38.81 -64.35
CA LEU A 24 2.64 40.22 -64.80
C LEU A 24 4.01 40.72 -65.26
N THR A 25 5.10 40.21 -64.71
CA THR A 25 6.47 40.64 -65.05
C THR A 25 7.02 39.93 -66.28
N TYR A 26 6.75 38.63 -66.44
CA TYR A 26 7.42 37.80 -67.46
C TYR A 26 6.52 37.38 -68.62
N SER A 27 5.17 37.38 -68.48
CA SER A 27 4.23 36.92 -69.50
C SER A 27 2.87 37.59 -69.33
N PRO A 28 2.74 38.89 -69.56
CA PRO A 28 1.49 39.62 -69.29
C PRO A 28 0.32 39.12 -70.17
N SER A 29 0.60 38.53 -71.35
CA SER A 29 -0.41 37.92 -72.23
C SER A 29 -1.03 36.63 -71.74
N SER A 30 -0.53 36.08 -70.66
CA SER A 30 -1.02 34.83 -70.00
C SER A 30 -2.09 35.11 -68.93
N ILE A 31 -2.39 36.36 -68.64
CA ILE A 31 -3.46 36.79 -67.74
C ILE A 31 -4.62 37.30 -68.60
N SER A 32 -5.80 36.86 -68.26
CA SER A 32 -7.02 37.21 -69.00
C SER A 32 -7.58 38.52 -68.41
N ASP A 33 -7.88 39.50 -69.30
CA ASP A 33 -8.70 40.67 -68.98
C ASP A 33 -10.19 40.40 -69.04
N ASP A 34 -10.59 39.19 -69.48
CA ASP A 34 -11.96 38.75 -69.60
C ASP A 34 -12.50 38.10 -68.31
N LEU A 35 -13.83 38.00 -68.21
CA LEU A 35 -14.51 37.34 -67.07
C LEU A 35 -14.17 35.82 -66.94
N LEU A 36 -13.59 35.20 -67.97
CA LEU A 36 -13.18 33.80 -67.98
C LEU A 36 -11.67 33.72 -67.78
N PRO A 37 -11.20 32.93 -66.72
CA PRO A 37 -9.79 32.83 -66.42
C PRO A 37 -9.02 32.15 -67.58
N ALA A 38 -7.80 32.66 -67.86
CA ALA A 38 -6.88 32.05 -68.80
C ALA A 38 -6.46 30.62 -68.42
N PRO A 39 -6.09 29.74 -69.35
CA PRO A 39 -5.66 28.38 -69.03
C PRO A 39 -4.51 28.30 -67.97
N ALA A 40 -3.61 29.27 -67.94
CA ALA A 40 -2.54 29.36 -66.95
C ALA A 40 -3.07 29.68 -65.59
N GLU A 41 -4.09 30.52 -65.45
CA GLU A 41 -4.74 30.85 -64.17
C GLU A 41 -5.51 29.63 -63.62
N VAL A 42 -6.24 28.91 -64.48
CA VAL A 42 -6.93 27.68 -64.09
C VAL A 42 -5.93 26.62 -63.65
N ALA A 43 -4.82 26.43 -64.33
CA ALA A 43 -3.76 25.52 -63.96
C ALA A 43 -3.17 25.88 -62.57
N TRP A 44 -2.89 27.17 -62.32
CA TRP A 44 -2.38 27.64 -61.05
C TRP A 44 -3.38 27.46 -59.90
N MET A 45 -4.65 27.79 -60.12
CA MET A 45 -5.73 27.58 -59.15
C MET A 45 -5.86 26.10 -58.79
N THR A 46 -5.78 25.20 -59.75
CA THR A 46 -5.84 23.74 -59.51
C THR A 46 -4.64 23.25 -58.69
N VAL A 47 -3.41 23.71 -59.01
CA VAL A 47 -2.19 23.35 -58.29
C VAL A 47 -2.25 23.84 -56.85
N THR A 48 -2.65 25.09 -56.63
CA THR A 48 -2.76 25.66 -55.27
C THR A 48 -3.84 24.98 -54.44
N MET A 49 -4.98 24.63 -55.07
CA MET A 49 -6.04 23.88 -54.41
C MET A 49 -5.59 22.46 -54.01
N LEU A 50 -4.90 21.75 -54.92
CA LEU A 50 -4.34 20.42 -54.61
C LEU A 50 -3.28 20.47 -53.53
N ALA A 51 -2.39 21.47 -53.55
CA ALA A 51 -1.39 21.69 -52.50
C ALA A 51 -2.03 22.00 -51.13
N ALA A 52 -3.08 22.81 -51.12
CA ALA A 52 -3.83 23.13 -49.91
C ALA A 52 -4.57 21.88 -49.34
N LEU A 53 -5.18 21.06 -50.19
CA LEU A 53 -5.81 19.80 -49.79
C LEU A 53 -4.80 18.80 -49.24
N LEU A 54 -3.63 18.66 -49.87
CA LEU A 54 -2.57 17.80 -49.40
C LEU A 54 -2.06 18.25 -48.04
N LEU A 55 -1.81 19.55 -47.87
CA LEU A 55 -1.39 20.13 -46.59
C LEU A 55 -2.44 19.87 -45.50
N ALA A 56 -3.71 20.11 -45.79
CA ALA A 56 -4.81 19.87 -44.89
C ALA A 56 -4.90 18.38 -44.47
N ALA A 57 -4.76 17.46 -45.42
CA ALA A 57 -4.76 16.03 -45.17
C ALA A 57 -3.58 15.60 -44.26
N VAL A 58 -2.36 16.10 -44.54
CA VAL A 58 -1.19 15.80 -43.73
C VAL A 58 -1.37 16.28 -42.30
N ILE A 59 -1.85 17.52 -42.11
CA ILE A 59 -2.10 18.08 -40.77
C ILE A 59 -3.20 17.28 -40.05
N ALA A 60 -4.29 16.96 -40.75
CA ALA A 60 -5.40 16.19 -40.19
C ALA A 60 -4.94 14.78 -39.72
N ILE A 61 -4.16 14.08 -40.55
CA ILE A 61 -3.64 12.75 -40.23
C ILE A 61 -2.67 12.84 -39.05
N ARG A 62 -1.79 13.83 -39.04
CA ARG A 62 -0.87 14.03 -37.89
C ARG A 62 -1.61 14.31 -36.59
N LEU A 63 -2.60 15.19 -36.62
CA LEU A 63 -3.42 15.53 -35.46
C LEU A 63 -4.23 14.32 -34.96
N ALA A 64 -4.87 13.59 -35.92
CA ALA A 64 -5.61 12.38 -35.58
C ALA A 64 -4.73 11.32 -34.93
N ARG A 65 -3.55 11.02 -35.51
CA ARG A 65 -2.60 10.08 -34.91
C ARG A 65 -2.14 10.53 -33.54
N ARG A 66 -1.88 11.82 -33.33
CA ARG A 66 -1.40 12.41 -32.10
C ARG A 66 -2.41 12.31 -30.94
N ILE A 67 -3.71 12.26 -31.24
CA ILE A 67 -4.77 12.10 -30.24
C ILE A 67 -5.18 10.63 -30.11
N LEU A 68 -5.34 9.91 -31.23
CA LEU A 68 -5.84 8.54 -31.18
C LEU A 68 -4.82 7.52 -30.67
N THR A 69 -3.52 7.71 -30.93
CA THR A 69 -2.50 6.77 -30.48
C THR A 69 -2.46 6.60 -28.95
N PRO A 70 -2.36 7.68 -28.14
CA PRO A 70 -2.38 7.53 -26.69
C PRO A 70 -3.72 7.01 -26.16
N LEU A 71 -4.85 7.40 -26.74
CA LEU A 71 -6.17 6.90 -26.35
C LEU A 71 -6.31 5.40 -26.62
N ASN A 72 -5.88 4.93 -27.78
CA ASN A 72 -5.88 3.50 -28.10
C ASN A 72 -4.93 2.73 -27.17
N SER A 73 -3.75 3.28 -26.88
CA SER A 73 -2.82 2.67 -25.93
C SER A 73 -3.41 2.51 -24.52
N VAL A 74 -4.16 3.52 -24.04
CA VAL A 74 -4.89 3.43 -22.77
C VAL A 74 -6.00 2.39 -22.86
N ALA A 75 -6.79 2.37 -23.96
CA ALA A 75 -7.86 1.41 -24.15
C ALA A 75 -7.35 -0.04 -24.20
N ASP A 76 -6.28 -0.29 -24.95
CA ASP A 76 -5.64 -1.61 -25.05
C ASP A 76 -5.06 -2.06 -23.68
N SER A 77 -4.43 -1.12 -22.95
CA SER A 77 -3.90 -1.40 -21.61
C SER A 77 -5.01 -1.69 -20.60
N LEU A 78 -6.13 -0.97 -20.65
CA LEU A 78 -7.32 -1.25 -19.84
C LEU A 78 -7.90 -2.63 -20.13
N HIS A 79 -7.95 -3.02 -21.41
CA HIS A 79 -8.45 -4.35 -21.80
C HIS A 79 -7.57 -5.47 -21.25
N ARG A 80 -6.24 -5.35 -21.39
CA ARG A 80 -5.28 -6.28 -20.80
C ARG A 80 -5.40 -6.35 -19.28
N MET A 81 -5.56 -5.22 -18.59
CA MET A 81 -5.79 -5.19 -17.14
C MET A 81 -7.09 -5.92 -16.76
N ALA A 82 -8.16 -5.76 -17.54
CA ALA A 82 -9.41 -6.49 -17.31
C ALA A 82 -9.26 -8.01 -17.49
N GLU A 83 -8.34 -8.44 -18.34
CA GLU A 83 -7.96 -9.85 -18.53
C GLU A 83 -6.99 -10.37 -17.45
N GLY A 84 -6.56 -9.49 -16.50
CA GLY A 84 -5.71 -9.86 -15.37
C GLY A 84 -4.23 -9.49 -15.51
N ASP A 85 -3.81 -8.87 -16.63
CA ASP A 85 -2.44 -8.37 -16.79
C ASP A 85 -2.30 -6.98 -16.15
N LEU A 86 -2.10 -6.95 -14.84
CA LEU A 86 -1.91 -5.70 -14.08
C LEU A 86 -0.58 -4.98 -14.39
N SER A 87 0.33 -5.64 -15.11
CA SER A 87 1.59 -5.02 -15.53
C SER A 87 1.46 -4.14 -16.79
N ALA A 88 0.30 -4.19 -17.48
CA ALA A 88 0.04 -3.39 -18.67
C ALA A 88 0.18 -1.89 -18.36
N ARG A 89 0.88 -1.17 -19.25
CA ARG A 89 1.06 0.29 -19.14
C ARG A 89 0.78 0.92 -20.51
N ALA A 90 0.15 2.08 -20.47
CA ALA A 90 -0.08 2.88 -21.67
C ALA A 90 1.16 3.71 -22.02
N VAL A 91 1.38 3.90 -23.33
CA VAL A 91 2.52 4.65 -23.87
C VAL A 91 1.99 5.89 -24.61
N ALA A 92 2.65 7.03 -24.41
CA ALA A 92 2.46 8.25 -25.17
C ALA A 92 3.74 8.56 -25.95
N ASP A 93 3.66 8.48 -27.27
CA ASP A 93 4.81 8.73 -28.16
C ASP A 93 5.21 10.23 -28.22
N ASP A 94 4.32 11.15 -27.85
CA ASP A 94 4.55 12.59 -27.95
C ASP A 94 4.07 13.33 -26.69
N LEU A 95 5.05 13.81 -25.92
CA LEU A 95 4.84 14.55 -24.67
C LEU A 95 4.29 15.97 -24.85
N SER A 96 4.03 16.42 -26.06
CA SER A 96 3.70 17.82 -26.38
C SER A 96 2.21 18.19 -26.26
N MET A 97 1.32 17.22 -26.03
CA MET A 97 -0.12 17.44 -25.83
C MET A 97 -0.49 17.18 -24.36
N GLY A 98 -0.54 18.23 -23.57
CA GLY A 98 -0.72 18.18 -22.12
C GLY A 98 -1.85 17.29 -21.59
N GLU A 99 -3.04 17.28 -22.25
CA GLU A 99 -4.20 16.51 -21.78
C GLU A 99 -4.08 15.00 -22.05
N ALA A 100 -3.62 14.60 -23.24
CA ALA A 100 -3.45 13.17 -23.55
C ALA A 100 -2.31 12.54 -22.75
N THR A 101 -1.21 13.26 -22.58
CA THR A 101 -0.08 12.83 -21.75
C THR A 101 -0.50 12.70 -20.29
N ARG A 102 -1.31 13.63 -19.79
CA ARG A 102 -1.84 13.57 -18.43
C ARG A 102 -2.74 12.35 -18.23
N LEU A 103 -3.63 12.04 -19.19
CA LEU A 103 -4.48 10.85 -19.14
C LEU A 103 -3.64 9.55 -19.06
N VAL A 104 -2.58 9.44 -19.88
CA VAL A 104 -1.66 8.29 -19.83
C VAL A 104 -0.95 8.20 -18.47
N ALA A 105 -0.49 9.33 -17.93
CA ALA A 105 0.14 9.37 -16.62
C ALA A 105 -0.82 8.97 -15.51
N ASP A 106 -2.04 9.52 -15.49
CA ASP A 106 -3.06 9.20 -14.50
C ASP A 106 -3.46 7.72 -14.56
N PHE A 107 -3.62 7.18 -15.79
CA PHE A 107 -3.84 5.75 -15.99
C PHE A 107 -2.70 4.89 -15.44
N ASN A 108 -1.45 5.22 -15.79
CA ASN A 108 -0.28 4.45 -15.34
C ASN A 108 -0.11 4.51 -13.81
N ASN A 109 -0.39 5.65 -13.18
CA ASN A 109 -0.41 5.79 -11.73
C ASN A 109 -1.49 4.90 -11.07
N MET A 110 -2.68 4.85 -11.67
CA MET A 110 -3.74 3.94 -11.21
C MET A 110 -3.34 2.47 -11.39
N ALA A 111 -2.76 2.12 -12.54
CA ALA A 111 -2.28 0.78 -12.85
C ALA A 111 -1.19 0.33 -11.87
N GLU A 112 -0.27 1.22 -11.52
CA GLU A 112 0.79 0.93 -10.54
C GLU A 112 0.23 0.66 -9.15
N ARG A 113 -0.75 1.45 -8.71
CA ARG A 113 -1.44 1.23 -7.43
C ARG A 113 -2.16 -0.11 -7.40
N LEU A 114 -2.90 -0.47 -8.45
CA LEU A 114 -3.60 -1.75 -8.55
C LEU A 114 -2.64 -2.95 -8.54
N ASP A 115 -1.55 -2.86 -9.30
CA ASP A 115 -0.51 -3.89 -9.34
C ASP A 115 0.20 -4.02 -7.98
N GLY A 116 0.48 -2.88 -7.30
CA GLY A 116 1.00 -2.87 -5.94
C GLY A 116 0.07 -3.59 -4.96
N MET A 117 -1.22 -3.24 -4.96
CA MET A 117 -2.23 -3.88 -4.11
C MET A 117 -2.36 -5.39 -4.39
N ALA A 118 -2.32 -5.79 -5.66
CA ALA A 118 -2.40 -7.21 -6.02
C ALA A 118 -1.18 -8.00 -5.54
N ARG A 119 0.03 -7.44 -5.69
CA ARG A 119 1.28 -8.05 -5.20
C ARG A 119 1.28 -8.15 -3.67
N GLU A 120 0.87 -7.10 -2.99
CA GLU A 120 0.75 -7.08 -1.53
C GLU A 120 -0.22 -8.15 -1.05
N ARG A 121 -1.41 -8.24 -1.68
CA ARG A 121 -2.39 -9.28 -1.35
C ARG A 121 -1.87 -10.70 -1.61
N ALA A 122 -1.13 -10.92 -2.70
CA ALA A 122 -0.51 -12.20 -3.00
C ALA A 122 0.55 -12.57 -1.95
N PHE A 123 1.39 -11.60 -1.55
CA PHE A 123 2.36 -11.76 -0.48
C PHE A 123 1.68 -12.13 0.85
N TRP A 124 0.62 -11.40 1.23
CA TRP A 124 -0.18 -11.67 2.43
C TRP A 124 -0.73 -13.10 2.44
N ASN A 125 -1.36 -13.52 1.35
CA ASN A 125 -1.92 -14.88 1.23
C ASN A 125 -0.84 -15.95 1.37
N ALA A 126 0.32 -15.75 0.74
CA ALA A 126 1.44 -16.68 0.84
C ALA A 126 2.02 -16.75 2.26
N ALA A 127 2.17 -15.58 2.92
CA ALA A 127 2.66 -15.50 4.29
C ALA A 127 1.69 -16.18 5.28
N ILE A 128 0.39 -15.90 5.18
CA ILE A 128 -0.66 -16.56 5.99
C ILE A 128 -0.59 -18.10 5.81
N ALA A 129 -0.55 -18.55 4.57
CA ALA A 129 -0.48 -19.99 4.29
C ALA A 129 0.76 -20.64 4.89
N HIS A 130 1.90 -19.93 4.90
CA HIS A 130 3.14 -20.40 5.49
C HIS A 130 3.04 -20.49 7.02
N GLU A 131 2.56 -19.43 7.67
CA GLU A 131 2.44 -19.35 9.14
C GLU A 131 1.40 -20.33 9.70
N LEU A 132 0.34 -20.65 8.96
CA LEU A 132 -0.63 -21.69 9.35
C LEU A 132 -0.11 -23.10 9.13
N ARG A 133 0.66 -23.33 8.05
CA ARG A 133 1.14 -24.68 7.71
C ARG A 133 2.07 -25.25 8.78
N THR A 134 2.93 -24.44 9.34
CA THR A 134 3.94 -24.87 10.33
C THR A 134 3.29 -25.48 11.58
N PRO A 135 2.42 -24.76 12.35
CA PRO A 135 1.79 -25.31 13.55
C PRO A 135 0.88 -26.49 13.24
N VAL A 136 0.14 -26.46 12.12
CA VAL A 136 -0.72 -27.57 11.69
C VAL A 136 0.09 -28.82 11.41
N THR A 137 1.26 -28.70 10.76
CA THR A 137 2.14 -29.84 10.48
C THR A 137 2.72 -30.44 11.75
N VAL A 138 3.13 -29.59 12.73
CA VAL A 138 3.63 -30.03 14.02
C VAL A 138 2.54 -30.76 14.81
N LEU A 139 1.33 -30.16 14.91
CA LEU A 139 0.19 -30.79 15.58
C LEU A 139 -0.16 -32.15 14.97
N ARG A 140 -0.26 -32.19 13.63
CA ARG A 140 -0.56 -33.43 12.91
C ARG A 140 0.50 -34.50 13.18
N GLY A 141 1.78 -34.17 13.09
CA GLY A 141 2.85 -35.13 13.35
C GLY A 141 2.84 -35.68 14.78
N ARG A 142 2.57 -34.82 15.78
CA ARG A 142 2.48 -35.27 17.19
C ARG A 142 1.25 -36.17 17.42
N LEU A 143 0.08 -35.78 16.88
CA LEU A 143 -1.14 -36.57 16.97
C LEU A 143 -1.00 -37.91 16.24
N GLN A 144 -0.38 -37.92 15.08
CA GLN A 144 -0.11 -39.13 14.34
C GLN A 144 0.84 -40.06 15.09
N GLY A 145 1.93 -39.53 15.66
CA GLY A 145 2.86 -40.32 16.49
C GLY A 145 2.21 -40.92 17.74
N LEU A 146 1.24 -40.20 18.35
CA LEU A 146 0.41 -40.74 19.44
C LEU A 146 -0.50 -41.89 18.93
N ALA A 147 -1.16 -41.71 17.79
CA ALA A 147 -2.06 -42.69 17.21
C ALA A 147 -1.33 -44.00 16.77
N GLU A 148 -0.11 -43.85 16.28
CA GLU A 148 0.75 -44.96 15.85
C GLU A 148 1.54 -45.61 17.02
N GLY A 149 1.39 -45.06 18.25
CA GLY A 149 2.11 -45.57 19.42
C GLY A 149 3.62 -45.27 19.45
N VAL A 150 4.06 -44.30 18.61
CA VAL A 150 5.46 -43.84 18.56
C VAL A 150 5.76 -42.91 19.77
N PHE A 151 4.75 -42.16 20.19
CA PHE A 151 4.83 -41.29 21.39
C PHE A 151 3.96 -41.89 22.50
N GLU A 152 4.47 -41.84 23.73
CA GLU A 152 3.67 -42.19 24.90
C GLU A 152 2.63 -41.04 25.22
N PRO A 153 1.37 -41.42 25.50
CA PRO A 153 0.32 -40.46 25.83
C PRO A 153 0.48 -39.95 27.27
N THR A 154 1.46 -39.07 27.48
CA THR A 154 1.73 -38.45 28.78
C THR A 154 0.97 -37.14 28.97
N PRO A 155 0.65 -36.72 30.24
CA PRO A 155 0.05 -35.41 30.50
C PRO A 155 0.87 -34.25 29.90
N ALA A 156 2.20 -34.35 29.88
CA ALA A 156 3.10 -33.35 29.33
C ALA A 156 2.94 -33.24 27.80
N MET A 157 2.73 -34.38 27.10
CA MET A 157 2.48 -34.39 25.65
C MET A 157 1.16 -33.67 25.32
N PHE A 158 0.09 -33.94 26.07
CA PHE A 158 -1.21 -33.28 25.88
C PHE A 158 -1.14 -31.78 26.21
N ALA A 159 -0.44 -31.41 27.30
CA ALA A 159 -0.21 -29.99 27.62
C ALA A 159 0.54 -29.27 26.48
N GLY A 160 1.56 -29.93 25.88
CA GLY A 160 2.25 -29.39 24.73
C GLY A 160 1.37 -29.23 23.47
N LEU A 161 0.44 -30.15 23.24
CA LEU A 161 -0.54 -30.03 22.16
C LEU A 161 -1.51 -28.85 22.39
N LEU A 162 -1.99 -28.68 23.62
CA LEU A 162 -2.86 -27.55 23.99
C LEU A 162 -2.16 -26.19 23.78
N ILE A 163 -0.90 -26.05 24.19
CA ILE A 163 -0.10 -24.84 23.94
C ILE A 163 -0.01 -24.53 22.44
N HIS A 164 0.19 -25.54 21.58
CA HIS A 164 0.23 -25.34 20.14
C HIS A 164 -1.15 -24.94 19.57
N MET A 165 -2.24 -25.52 20.09
CA MET A 165 -3.61 -25.15 19.70
C MET A 165 -3.94 -23.71 20.09
N GLU A 166 -3.56 -23.27 21.29
CA GLU A 166 -3.74 -21.90 21.75
C GLU A 166 -2.94 -20.91 20.90
N GLY A 167 -1.69 -21.27 20.53
CA GLY A 167 -0.89 -20.47 19.60
C GLY A 167 -1.54 -20.33 18.23
N LEU A 168 -2.12 -21.41 17.70
CA LEU A 168 -2.85 -21.38 16.42
C LEU A 168 -4.13 -20.52 16.53
N SER A 169 -4.87 -20.64 17.63
CA SER A 169 -6.07 -19.83 17.87
C SER A 169 -5.75 -18.35 17.95
N ARG A 170 -4.65 -17.98 18.60
CA ARG A 170 -4.15 -16.59 18.63
C ARG A 170 -3.79 -16.11 17.22
N LEU A 171 -3.05 -16.92 16.45
CA LEU A 171 -2.70 -16.56 15.07
C LEU A 171 -3.93 -16.28 14.21
N VAL A 172 -4.99 -17.10 14.33
CA VAL A 172 -6.25 -16.91 13.60
C VAL A 172 -6.94 -15.60 14.02
N GLU A 173 -6.97 -15.29 15.34
CA GLU A 173 -7.58 -14.05 15.80
C GLU A 173 -6.76 -12.81 15.37
N ASP A 174 -5.43 -12.89 15.37
CA ASP A 174 -4.56 -11.83 14.88
C ASP A 174 -4.82 -11.55 13.39
N LEU A 175 -4.92 -12.59 12.57
CA LEU A 175 -5.27 -12.48 11.15
C LEU A 175 -6.66 -11.87 10.96
N ARG A 176 -7.62 -12.24 11.83
CA ARG A 176 -8.96 -11.66 11.78
C ARG A 176 -8.95 -10.16 12.08
N VAL A 177 -8.20 -9.74 13.12
CA VAL A 177 -8.07 -8.32 13.46
C VAL A 177 -7.48 -7.53 12.31
N LEU A 178 -6.39 -8.02 11.72
CA LEU A 178 -5.72 -7.35 10.61
C LEU A 178 -6.61 -7.28 9.36
N GLY A 179 -7.33 -8.35 9.02
CA GLY A 179 -8.26 -8.35 7.89
C GLY A 179 -9.45 -7.39 8.09
N LEU A 180 -9.90 -7.20 9.34
CA LEU A 180 -10.92 -6.21 9.67
C LEU A 180 -10.38 -4.78 9.61
N ASP A 181 -9.15 -4.54 10.08
CA ASP A 181 -8.47 -3.23 10.00
C ASP A 181 -8.27 -2.80 8.55
N GLU A 182 -7.71 -3.67 7.68
CA GLU A 182 -7.54 -3.40 6.26
C GLU A 182 -8.84 -3.04 5.53
N SER A 183 -9.95 -3.69 5.92
CA SER A 183 -11.27 -3.40 5.35
C SER A 183 -11.98 -2.20 5.97
N GLY A 184 -11.37 -1.55 6.97
CA GLY A 184 -11.99 -0.47 7.74
C GLY A 184 -13.21 -0.90 8.56
N ARG A 185 -13.30 -2.20 8.90
CA ARG A 185 -14.44 -2.80 9.61
C ARG A 185 -14.09 -3.29 11.02
N LEU A 186 -12.94 -2.90 11.55
CA LEU A 186 -12.58 -3.23 12.93
C LEU A 186 -13.43 -2.39 13.88
N GLU A 187 -14.61 -2.89 14.21
CA GLU A 187 -15.52 -2.29 15.18
C GLU A 187 -15.05 -2.59 16.60
N LEU A 188 -15.03 -1.56 17.45
CA LEU A 188 -14.71 -1.65 18.86
C LEU A 188 -15.98 -1.79 19.69
N ARG A 189 -15.90 -2.55 20.75
CA ARG A 189 -16.89 -2.60 21.82
C ARG A 189 -16.44 -1.69 22.95
N LEU A 190 -16.71 -0.40 22.76
CA LEU A 190 -16.33 0.59 23.75
C LEU A 190 -17.18 0.45 25.01
N GLU A 191 -16.55 0.32 26.16
CA GLU A 191 -17.20 0.29 27.46
C GLU A 191 -16.38 1.10 28.47
N GLN A 192 -17.06 1.59 29.51
CA GLN A 192 -16.40 2.28 30.61
C GLN A 192 -15.80 1.21 31.54
N CYS A 193 -14.50 1.25 31.73
CA CYS A 193 -13.78 0.23 32.52
C CYS A 193 -12.62 0.84 33.31
N ASP A 194 -12.24 0.20 34.41
CA ASP A 194 -10.98 0.43 35.11
C ASP A 194 -9.85 -0.28 34.35
N LEU A 195 -9.24 0.45 33.41
CA LEU A 195 -8.20 -0.09 32.56
C LEU A 195 -6.95 -0.50 33.35
N ALA A 196 -6.65 0.19 34.45
CA ALA A 196 -5.52 -0.18 35.31
C ALA A 196 -5.73 -1.57 35.94
N ALA A 197 -6.95 -1.86 36.41
CA ALA A 197 -7.30 -3.17 36.94
C ALA A 197 -7.22 -4.26 35.88
N GLU A 198 -7.73 -4.01 34.65
CA GLU A 198 -7.65 -4.95 33.52
C GLU A 198 -6.19 -5.26 33.12
N ILE A 199 -5.35 -4.23 33.03
CA ILE A 199 -3.92 -4.37 32.74
C ILE A 199 -3.20 -5.14 33.85
N ALA A 200 -3.47 -4.80 35.12
CA ALA A 200 -2.86 -5.50 36.28
C ALA A 200 -3.25 -6.99 36.29
N ALA A 201 -4.52 -7.32 36.01
CA ALA A 201 -4.97 -8.70 35.94
C ALA A 201 -4.25 -9.48 34.80
N LEU A 202 -4.06 -8.88 33.64
CA LEU A 202 -3.31 -9.49 32.55
C LEU A 202 -1.84 -9.69 32.89
N ILE A 203 -1.20 -8.68 33.47
CA ILE A 203 0.20 -8.74 33.92
C ILE A 203 0.39 -9.90 34.88
N ASN A 204 -0.48 -10.04 35.89
CA ASN A 204 -0.42 -11.12 36.88
C ASN A 204 -0.57 -12.51 36.19
N ALA A 205 -1.39 -12.62 35.16
CA ALA A 205 -1.51 -13.88 34.41
C ALA A 205 -0.26 -14.21 33.57
N PHE A 206 0.48 -13.19 33.09
CA PHE A 206 1.72 -13.37 32.34
C PHE A 206 2.95 -13.55 33.23
N GLU A 207 2.89 -13.17 34.51
CA GLU A 207 4.04 -13.15 35.42
C GLU A 207 4.79 -14.49 35.50
N PRO A 208 4.13 -15.67 35.58
CA PRO A 208 4.85 -16.95 35.62
C PRO A 208 5.69 -17.18 34.36
N ASN A 209 5.17 -16.82 33.19
CA ASN A 209 5.87 -17.01 31.92
C ASN A 209 7.04 -16.05 31.79
N LEU A 210 6.85 -14.78 32.17
CA LEU A 210 7.91 -13.77 32.20
C LEU A 210 9.04 -14.14 33.15
N ARG A 211 8.72 -14.60 34.37
CA ARG A 211 9.73 -15.09 35.31
C ARG A 211 10.50 -16.30 34.81
N ALA A 212 9.79 -17.26 34.17
CA ALA A 212 10.42 -18.42 33.55
C ALA A 212 11.38 -18.03 32.41
N ALA A 213 11.07 -16.94 31.68
CA ALA A 213 11.94 -16.36 30.67
C ALA A 213 13.03 -15.41 31.20
N GLY A 214 13.11 -15.23 32.53
CA GLY A 214 14.15 -14.43 33.19
C GLY A 214 13.85 -12.94 33.28
N PHE A 215 12.60 -12.53 33.11
CA PHE A 215 12.18 -11.12 33.22
C PHE A 215 11.70 -10.80 34.67
N VAL A 216 12.02 -9.59 35.10
CA VAL A 216 11.48 -8.97 36.31
C VAL A 216 10.55 -7.86 35.90
N LEU A 217 9.25 -8.07 36.08
CA LEU A 217 8.22 -7.14 35.67
C LEU A 217 7.99 -6.06 36.74
N ALA A 218 8.02 -4.79 36.32
CA ALA A 218 7.57 -3.64 37.07
C ALA A 218 6.33 -3.03 36.42
N GLN A 219 5.37 -2.60 37.21
CA GLN A 219 4.16 -1.93 36.73
C GLN A 219 4.01 -0.57 37.41
N ASP A 220 3.56 0.41 36.64
CA ASP A 220 3.31 1.78 37.07
C ASP A 220 2.05 2.28 36.34
N LEU A 221 0.91 2.08 37.00
CA LEU A 221 -0.41 2.21 36.37
C LEU A 221 -1.20 3.33 37.04
N ASP A 222 -1.50 4.39 36.30
CA ASP A 222 -2.45 5.40 36.74
C ASP A 222 -3.86 4.81 36.74
N GLY A 223 -4.56 4.94 37.87
CA GLY A 223 -5.95 4.51 37.98
C GLY A 223 -6.91 5.51 37.37
N GLY A 224 -8.05 5.03 36.92
CA GLY A 224 -9.15 5.83 36.40
C GLY A 224 -10.05 5.03 35.48
N GLU A 225 -11.33 5.41 35.44
CA GLU A 225 -12.26 4.86 34.48
C GLU A 225 -12.05 5.53 33.12
N VAL A 226 -11.93 4.72 32.07
CA VAL A 226 -11.75 5.16 30.70
C VAL A 226 -12.75 4.43 29.78
N VAL A 227 -13.05 5.06 28.62
CA VAL A 227 -13.87 4.44 27.60
C VAL A 227 -12.99 3.81 26.54
N CYS A 228 -12.92 2.48 26.50
CA CYS A 228 -12.15 1.75 25.51
C CYS A 228 -12.74 0.35 25.27
N ASP A 229 -12.17 -0.43 24.37
CA ASP A 229 -12.43 -1.87 24.27
C ASP A 229 -11.35 -2.62 25.07
N PRO A 230 -11.64 -3.05 26.32
CA PRO A 230 -10.65 -3.64 27.20
C PRO A 230 -10.12 -4.97 26.66
N MET A 231 -10.95 -5.72 25.89
CA MET A 231 -10.51 -6.97 25.28
C MET A 231 -9.42 -6.69 24.21
N ARG A 232 -9.61 -5.67 23.39
CA ARG A 232 -8.62 -5.28 22.37
C ARG A 232 -7.35 -4.70 22.99
N ILE A 233 -7.47 -3.89 24.04
CA ILE A 233 -6.27 -3.39 24.75
C ILE A 233 -5.51 -4.55 25.41
N ARG A 234 -6.20 -5.51 26.01
CA ARG A 234 -5.56 -6.73 26.55
C ARG A 234 -4.88 -7.54 25.46
N GLN A 235 -5.47 -7.66 24.28
CA GLN A 235 -4.86 -8.32 23.12
C GLN A 235 -3.57 -7.61 22.70
N ALA A 236 -3.59 -6.28 22.59
CA ALA A 236 -2.42 -5.48 22.23
C ALA A 236 -1.30 -5.64 23.28
N LEU A 237 -1.63 -5.54 24.58
CA LEU A 237 -0.64 -5.70 25.65
C LEU A 237 -0.08 -7.13 25.66
N SER A 238 -0.91 -8.17 25.47
CA SER A 238 -0.44 -9.56 25.36
C SER A 238 0.58 -9.72 24.24
N ALA A 239 0.32 -9.11 23.06
CA ALA A 239 1.24 -9.14 21.92
C ALA A 239 2.57 -8.44 22.25
N LEU A 240 2.55 -7.34 23.03
CA LEU A 240 3.77 -6.65 23.46
C LEU A 240 4.57 -7.47 24.48
N LEU A 241 3.90 -8.12 25.45
CA LEU A 241 4.55 -8.97 26.43
C LEU A 241 5.15 -10.22 25.78
N ASP A 242 4.42 -10.85 24.85
CA ASP A 242 4.94 -11.98 24.07
C ASP A 242 6.13 -11.54 23.19
N ASN A 243 6.09 -10.33 22.62
CA ASN A 243 7.22 -9.77 21.88
C ASN A 243 8.46 -9.61 22.76
N ALA A 244 8.30 -9.11 23.99
CA ALA A 244 9.40 -9.00 24.94
C ALA A 244 10.00 -10.37 25.25
N ILE A 245 9.18 -11.39 25.55
CA ILE A 245 9.65 -12.77 25.84
C ILE A 245 10.49 -13.34 24.70
N HIS A 246 10.11 -13.04 23.44
CA HIS A 246 10.78 -13.65 22.29
C HIS A 246 11.98 -12.84 21.77
N HIS A 247 12.01 -11.53 21.98
CA HIS A 247 12.97 -10.64 21.31
C HIS A 247 13.84 -9.84 22.26
N ALA A 248 13.35 -9.48 23.45
CA ALA A 248 14.15 -8.74 24.42
C ALA A 248 15.18 -9.64 25.14
N GLU A 249 16.14 -9.03 25.77
CA GLU A 249 17.07 -9.73 26.69
C GLU A 249 16.43 -9.88 28.07
N PRO A 250 16.63 -11.03 28.77
CA PRO A 250 16.16 -11.21 30.13
C PRO A 250 16.63 -10.05 31.05
N GLY A 251 15.71 -9.51 31.84
CA GLY A 251 16.00 -8.35 32.68
C GLY A 251 14.75 -7.63 33.15
N ALA A 252 14.85 -6.32 33.38
CA ALA A 252 13.71 -5.53 33.79
C ALA A 252 12.79 -5.26 32.57
N LEU A 253 11.51 -5.53 32.77
CA LEU A 253 10.43 -5.18 31.86
C LEU A 253 9.46 -4.25 32.59
N GLN A 254 9.14 -3.10 32.01
CA GLN A 254 8.27 -2.14 32.69
C GLN A 254 7.01 -1.88 31.83
N VAL A 255 5.86 -1.95 32.48
CA VAL A 255 4.56 -1.54 31.89
C VAL A 255 4.09 -0.28 32.59
N ARG A 256 3.82 0.77 31.83
CA ARG A 256 3.29 2.04 32.32
C ARG A 256 1.96 2.37 31.66
N LEU A 257 1.00 2.81 32.45
CA LEU A 257 -0.24 3.41 32.00
C LEU A 257 -0.29 4.84 32.50
N ARG A 258 -0.54 5.80 31.61
CA ARG A 258 -0.68 7.22 31.95
C ARG A 258 -1.94 7.79 31.30
N LEU A 259 -2.59 8.64 32.05
CA LEU A 259 -3.72 9.44 31.58
C LEU A 259 -3.25 10.91 31.54
N GLU A 260 -2.93 11.41 30.35
CA GLU A 260 -2.36 12.75 30.14
C GLU A 260 -3.23 13.51 29.13
N ASP A 261 -3.63 14.75 29.45
CA ASP A 261 -4.27 15.71 28.54
C ASP A 261 -5.32 15.11 27.57
N GLU A 262 -6.31 14.37 28.09
CA GLU A 262 -7.34 13.68 27.33
C GLU A 262 -6.82 12.52 26.45
N ARG A 263 -5.61 12.05 26.70
CA ARG A 263 -5.04 10.89 26.03
C ARG A 263 -4.63 9.81 26.99
N ILE A 264 -4.86 8.58 26.59
CA ILE A 264 -4.37 7.40 27.31
C ILE A 264 -3.08 6.96 26.63
N ARG A 265 -2.06 6.63 27.44
CA ARG A 265 -0.78 6.16 26.97
C ARG A 265 -0.42 4.86 27.71
N LEU A 266 -0.29 3.78 26.95
CA LEU A 266 0.19 2.49 27.43
C LEU A 266 1.58 2.24 26.85
N GLN A 267 2.56 1.99 27.72
CA GLN A 267 3.96 1.73 27.33
C GLN A 267 4.44 0.40 27.86
N VAL A 268 5.22 -0.30 27.06
CA VAL A 268 6.01 -1.46 27.45
C VAL A 268 7.47 -1.17 27.12
N GLU A 269 8.33 -1.11 28.14
CA GLU A 269 9.76 -0.84 28.03
C GLU A 269 10.54 -2.09 28.39
N ASP A 270 11.40 -2.55 27.49
CA ASP A 270 12.34 -3.65 27.72
C ASP A 270 13.78 -3.14 27.83
N LYS A 271 14.65 -4.00 28.38
CA LYS A 271 16.11 -3.81 28.35
C LYS A 271 16.67 -4.83 27.36
N GLY A 272 16.70 -4.47 26.10
CA GLY A 272 17.23 -5.31 25.04
C GLY A 272 18.32 -4.58 24.24
N PRO A 273 18.77 -5.17 23.11
CA PRO A 273 19.76 -4.55 22.25
C PRO A 273 19.21 -3.32 21.49
N GLY A 274 17.94 -2.98 21.70
CA GLY A 274 17.24 -1.96 20.94
C GLY A 274 16.92 -2.40 19.50
N ILE A 275 16.13 -1.57 18.83
CA ILE A 275 15.78 -1.76 17.42
C ILE A 275 16.55 -0.71 16.60
N PRO A 276 17.25 -1.09 15.51
CA PRO A 276 17.88 -0.14 14.62
C PRO A 276 16.89 0.91 14.11
N THR A 277 17.33 2.16 14.01
CA THR A 277 16.45 3.31 13.68
C THR A 277 15.76 3.15 12.34
N ASP A 278 16.42 2.53 11.36
CA ASP A 278 15.90 2.22 10.03
C ASP A 278 14.78 1.15 10.05
N LEU A 279 14.67 0.38 11.12
CA LEU A 279 13.63 -0.62 11.31
C LEU A 279 12.47 -0.13 12.18
N MET A 280 12.64 0.95 12.95
CA MET A 280 11.61 1.43 13.89
C MET A 280 10.30 1.82 13.22
N GLU A 281 10.35 2.38 12.01
CA GLU A 281 9.15 2.78 11.26
C GLU A 281 8.36 1.58 10.73
N CYS A 282 9.04 0.45 10.52
CA CYS A 282 8.46 -0.72 9.89
C CYS A 282 8.31 -1.94 10.79
N VAL A 283 8.61 -1.83 12.11
CA VAL A 283 8.42 -2.94 13.04
C VAL A 283 6.96 -3.36 13.22
N PHE A 284 6.02 -2.46 12.91
CA PHE A 284 4.59 -2.72 12.95
C PHE A 284 4.04 -3.30 11.63
N ASP A 285 4.86 -3.50 10.62
CA ASP A 285 4.42 -4.13 9.38
C ASP A 285 4.24 -5.63 9.59
N ALA A 286 3.13 -6.17 9.09
CA ALA A 286 2.81 -7.56 9.26
C ALA A 286 3.86 -8.48 8.59
N PHE A 287 4.13 -9.63 9.22
CA PHE A 287 5.11 -10.63 8.80
C PHE A 287 6.56 -10.14 8.76
N ARG A 288 6.84 -8.96 9.27
CA ARG A 288 8.23 -8.51 9.44
C ARG A 288 8.87 -9.19 10.64
N ARG A 289 10.07 -9.69 10.41
CA ARG A 289 10.90 -10.33 11.44
C ARG A 289 12.27 -9.67 11.48
N GLY A 290 12.85 -9.55 12.67
CA GLY A 290 14.22 -9.07 12.82
C GLY A 290 15.24 -10.00 12.15
N ALA A 291 16.44 -9.50 11.86
CA ALA A 291 17.50 -10.20 11.13
C ALA A 291 18.02 -11.50 11.80
N LYS A 292 17.69 -11.78 13.05
CA LYS A 292 18.08 -13.00 13.75
C LYS A 292 16.83 -13.75 14.22
N PRO A 293 16.33 -14.72 13.45
CA PRO A 293 15.25 -15.58 13.91
C PRO A 293 15.76 -16.46 15.08
N ARG A 294 15.23 -16.26 16.30
CA ARG A 294 15.35 -17.24 17.36
C ARG A 294 14.43 -18.43 17.05
N LEU A 295 14.92 -19.65 17.30
CA LEU A 295 14.08 -20.86 17.20
C LEU A 295 12.84 -20.69 18.09
N GLY A 296 11.65 -20.64 17.47
CA GLY A 296 10.39 -20.39 18.18
C GLY A 296 9.85 -18.96 18.05
N GLY A 297 10.48 -18.08 17.25
CA GLY A 297 10.04 -16.71 17.04
C GLY A 297 8.60 -16.64 16.50
N GLY A 298 7.83 -15.66 17.02
CA GLY A 298 6.42 -15.44 16.69
C GLY A 298 6.12 -15.24 15.22
N SER A 299 4.83 -15.18 14.87
CA SER A 299 4.29 -15.03 13.50
C SER A 299 4.69 -13.73 12.79
N GLY A 300 5.24 -12.74 13.52
CA GLY A 300 5.46 -11.38 13.00
C GLY A 300 4.16 -10.57 12.80
N LEU A 301 3.06 -11.01 13.40
CA LEU A 301 1.77 -10.32 13.34
C LEU A 301 1.49 -9.48 14.59
N GLY A 302 2.06 -9.83 15.75
CA GLY A 302 1.70 -9.22 17.03
C GLY A 302 1.81 -7.70 17.04
N LEU A 303 2.92 -7.12 16.54
CA LEU A 303 3.08 -5.67 16.48
C LEU A 303 2.13 -5.01 15.45
N ALA A 304 1.81 -5.68 14.34
CA ALA A 304 0.81 -5.19 13.39
C ALA A 304 -0.59 -5.13 14.03
N VAL A 305 -0.95 -6.14 14.84
CA VAL A 305 -2.20 -6.14 15.63
C VAL A 305 -2.21 -4.99 16.65
N VAL A 306 -1.10 -4.72 17.31
CA VAL A 306 -0.94 -3.57 18.23
C VAL A 306 -1.28 -2.26 17.49
N ARG A 307 -0.71 -2.06 16.29
CA ARG A 307 -0.98 -0.87 15.46
C ARG A 307 -2.44 -0.80 15.01
N ALA A 308 -3.03 -1.90 14.58
CA ALA A 308 -4.43 -1.97 14.17
C ALA A 308 -5.37 -1.59 15.32
N ILE A 309 -5.12 -2.12 16.52
CA ILE A 309 -5.92 -1.81 17.72
C ILE A 309 -5.78 -0.33 18.11
N ALA A 310 -4.56 0.23 18.10
CA ALA A 310 -4.34 1.64 18.39
C ALA A 310 -5.11 2.54 17.42
N ARG A 311 -5.02 2.27 16.10
CA ARG A 311 -5.76 2.99 15.05
C ARG A 311 -7.26 2.89 15.21
N ALA A 312 -7.78 1.71 15.52
CA ALA A 312 -9.21 1.53 15.75
C ALA A 312 -9.73 2.38 16.91
N HIS A 313 -8.91 2.60 17.97
CA HIS A 313 -9.22 3.51 19.07
C HIS A 313 -8.99 5.00 18.73
N GLY A 314 -8.68 5.34 17.47
CA GLY A 314 -8.40 6.72 17.04
C GLY A 314 -7.01 7.23 17.44
N GLY A 315 -6.10 6.31 17.73
CA GLY A 315 -4.76 6.59 18.18
C GLY A 315 -3.65 6.06 17.27
N GLU A 316 -2.47 5.88 17.85
CA GLU A 316 -1.31 5.36 17.12
C GLU A 316 -0.43 4.47 17.99
N ALA A 317 0.35 3.60 17.35
CA ALA A 317 1.40 2.81 17.96
C ALA A 317 2.77 3.32 17.50
N ALA A 318 3.69 3.49 18.42
CA ALA A 318 5.04 3.97 18.18
C ALA A 318 6.09 3.06 18.81
N CYS A 319 7.29 3.05 18.24
CA CYS A 319 8.46 2.38 18.76
C CYS A 319 9.60 3.40 18.90
N ARG A 320 10.27 3.41 20.04
CA ARG A 320 11.41 4.31 20.29
C ARG A 320 12.51 3.60 21.07
N ALA A 321 13.72 4.11 20.92
CA ALA A 321 14.81 3.68 21.78
C ALA A 321 14.55 4.15 23.25
N SER A 322 14.87 3.29 24.22
CA SER A 322 14.88 3.67 25.61
C SER A 322 16.19 4.39 25.98
N ASP A 323 16.13 5.34 26.88
CA ASP A 323 17.31 6.02 27.44
C ASP A 323 18.22 5.04 28.20
N SER A 324 17.66 3.90 28.64
CA SER A 324 18.36 2.86 29.42
C SER A 324 18.97 1.73 28.58
N GLN A 325 19.11 1.90 27.27
CA GLN A 325 19.41 0.85 26.28
C GLN A 325 18.29 -0.21 26.26
N GLY A 326 17.45 -0.18 25.23
CA GLY A 326 16.28 -1.05 25.09
C GLY A 326 15.29 -0.45 24.13
N THR A 327 14.07 -0.98 24.16
CA THR A 327 12.97 -0.54 23.30
C THR A 327 11.77 -0.14 24.12
N ILE A 328 11.12 0.96 23.74
CA ILE A 328 9.81 1.37 24.25
C ILE A 328 8.80 1.19 23.12
N PHE A 329 7.82 0.33 23.34
CA PHE A 329 6.61 0.27 22.53
C PHE A 329 5.51 1.07 23.23
N GLU A 330 4.86 1.93 22.50
CA GLU A 330 3.87 2.86 23.02
C GLU A 330 2.59 2.79 22.19
N LEU A 331 1.45 2.73 22.88
CA LEU A 331 0.13 2.93 22.32
C LEU A 331 -0.45 4.22 22.91
N THR A 332 -0.98 5.07 22.07
CA THR A 332 -1.68 6.29 22.49
C THR A 332 -3.04 6.35 21.81
N TRP A 333 -4.08 6.75 22.54
CA TRP A 333 -5.42 6.99 21.98
C TRP A 333 -6.17 8.02 22.83
N PRO A 334 -7.24 8.65 22.31
CA PRO A 334 -8.12 9.56 23.07
C PRO A 334 -8.74 8.87 24.29
N ALA A 335 -8.94 9.62 25.39
CA ALA A 335 -9.55 9.12 26.62
C ALA A 335 -11.10 9.04 26.52
#